data_a7b09e8adc41b50699348a3a148e04ed
#
_entry.id   a7b09e8adc41b50699348a3a148e04ed
#
_cell.length_a   1.000
_cell.length_b   1.000
_cell.length_c   1.000
_cell.angle_alpha   90.00
_cell.angle_beta   90.00
_cell.angle_gamma   90.00
#
_symmetry.space_group_name_H-M   'P 1'
#
loop_
_entity.id
_entity.type
_entity.pdbx_description
1 polymer ?
#
loop_
_entity_poly.entity_id
_entity_poly.type
_entity_poly.pdbx_seq_one_letter_code
_entity_poly.pdbx_strand_id
1 'polypeptide(L)'
;MTKNKSEYLIKRNENEYEVVIGLEVHAQVLSESKLFSDSPTKFGAEPNTQVSLVDAAFPGMLPVINEFCIKQAVKTGIGLNAKINKRSIFDRKNYFYADLPQGYQISQYKNPIVGEGSVILDLPSGEKVVGIERLHLEQDAGKSIHDIDPQNTLVDLNRSGVALME
;
A
#
# COMPACT_ATOMS: atom_id res chain seq x y z
N MET A 1 -0.61 -4.72 -33.59
CA MET A 1 -1.66 -5.08 -32.63
C MET A 1 -2.75 -4.04 -32.76
N THR A 2 -3.88 -4.40 -33.37
CA THR A 2 -5.06 -3.55 -33.50
C THR A 2 -5.65 -3.34 -32.09
N LYS A 3 -5.57 -2.11 -31.58
CA LYS A 3 -6.34 -1.73 -30.39
C LYS A 3 -7.82 -1.99 -30.73
N ASN A 4 -8.45 -2.95 -30.08
CA ASN A 4 -9.90 -3.04 -30.08
C ASN A 4 -10.41 -1.70 -29.57
N LYS A 5 -11.23 -1.01 -30.36
CA LYS A 5 -11.93 0.19 -29.90
C LYS A 5 -12.71 -0.21 -28.63
N SER A 6 -12.49 0.51 -27.54
CA SER A 6 -13.18 0.29 -26.28
C SER A 6 -14.71 0.35 -26.52
N GLU A 7 -15.45 -0.61 -25.97
CA GLU A 7 -16.92 -0.61 -25.99
C GLU A 7 -17.53 0.54 -25.16
N TYR A 8 -16.70 1.27 -24.42
CA TYR A 8 -17.12 2.30 -23.47
C TYR A 8 -16.72 3.70 -23.93
N LEU A 9 -17.07 4.04 -25.16
CA LEU A 9 -16.88 5.39 -25.68
C LEU A 9 -18.12 6.24 -25.40
N ILE A 10 -17.92 7.39 -24.77
CA ILE A 10 -18.96 8.41 -24.59
C ILE A 10 -18.72 9.51 -25.63
N LYS A 11 -19.72 9.77 -26.45
CA LYS A 11 -19.70 10.86 -27.43
C LYS A 11 -20.33 12.13 -26.82
N ARG A 12 -19.59 13.23 -26.86
CA ARG A 12 -20.09 14.53 -26.45
C ARG A 12 -19.58 15.59 -27.44
N ASN A 13 -20.50 16.24 -28.13
CA ASN A 13 -20.21 17.13 -29.25
C ASN A 13 -19.40 16.37 -30.33
N GLU A 14 -18.28 16.94 -30.80
CA GLU A 14 -17.40 16.33 -31.82
C GLU A 14 -16.30 15.42 -31.20
N ASN A 15 -16.28 15.25 -29.87
CA ASN A 15 -15.26 14.49 -29.15
C ASN A 15 -15.78 13.13 -28.70
N GLU A 16 -14.88 12.13 -28.74
CA GLU A 16 -15.07 10.81 -28.17
C GLU A 16 -14.18 10.67 -26.92
N TYR A 17 -14.76 10.19 -25.83
CA TYR A 17 -14.08 9.97 -24.55
C TYR A 17 -14.10 8.48 -24.21
N GLU A 18 -12.94 7.92 -23.89
CA GLU A 18 -12.82 6.56 -23.38
C GLU A 18 -12.96 6.58 -21.86
N VAL A 19 -13.81 5.70 -21.30
CA VAL A 19 -13.91 5.49 -19.86
C VAL A 19 -12.77 4.57 -19.43
N VAL A 20 -11.90 5.09 -18.57
CA VAL A 20 -10.79 4.33 -17.98
C VAL A 20 -11.00 4.26 -16.47
N ILE A 21 -10.97 3.06 -15.91
CA ILE A 21 -11.11 2.81 -14.47
C ILE A 21 -9.82 2.14 -13.99
N GLY A 22 -9.16 2.76 -13.02
CA GLY A 22 -8.08 2.19 -12.24
C GLY A 22 -8.58 1.80 -10.85
N LEU A 23 -8.03 0.72 -10.30
CA LEU A 23 -8.30 0.28 -8.94
C LEU A 23 -6.99 0.20 -8.19
N GLU A 24 -7.00 0.69 -6.95
CA GLU A 24 -5.94 0.51 -5.97
C GLU A 24 -6.50 -0.27 -4.79
N VAL A 25 -5.77 -1.27 -4.33
CA VAL A 25 -6.21 -2.16 -3.24
C VAL A 25 -5.10 -2.26 -2.21
N HIS A 26 -5.42 -1.92 -0.97
CA HIS A 26 -4.51 -2.13 0.15
C HIS A 26 -4.81 -3.46 0.84
N ALA A 27 -3.76 -4.27 1.02
CA ALA A 27 -3.81 -5.49 1.81
C ALA A 27 -2.79 -5.39 2.96
N GLN A 28 -3.29 -5.45 4.19
CA GLN A 28 -2.41 -5.48 5.36
C GLN A 28 -1.70 -6.81 5.45
N VAL A 29 -0.38 -6.79 5.58
CA VAL A 29 0.45 -7.99 5.77
C VAL A 29 0.25 -8.51 7.19
N LEU A 30 -0.12 -9.78 7.33
CA LEU A 30 -0.24 -10.46 8.62
C LEU A 30 1.15 -10.84 9.15
N SER A 31 1.88 -9.84 9.60
CA SER A 31 3.20 -9.94 10.21
C SER A 31 3.08 -9.70 11.71
N GLU A 32 3.87 -10.37 12.53
CA GLU A 32 3.91 -10.18 13.98
C GLU A 32 4.56 -8.84 14.38
N SER A 33 5.38 -8.27 13.50
CA SER A 33 6.01 -6.97 13.66
C SER A 33 5.83 -6.09 12.43
N LYS A 34 6.06 -4.79 12.59
CA LYS A 34 5.86 -3.78 11.56
C LYS A 34 6.86 -3.92 10.41
N LEU A 35 6.67 -3.11 9.35
CA LEU A 35 7.50 -3.17 8.14
C LEU A 35 8.97 -2.77 8.43
N PHE A 36 9.20 -1.81 9.30
CA PHE A 36 10.51 -1.25 9.57
C PHE A 36 10.88 -1.18 11.05
N SER A 37 10.12 -1.82 11.91
CA SER A 37 10.39 -1.90 13.35
C SER A 37 9.94 -3.23 13.93
N ASP A 38 10.39 -3.54 15.13
CA ASP A 38 10.04 -4.74 15.87
C ASP A 38 8.73 -4.60 16.67
N SER A 39 8.09 -3.43 16.63
CA SER A 39 6.82 -3.21 17.32
C SER A 39 5.74 -4.18 16.83
N PRO A 40 4.93 -4.72 17.78
CA PRO A 40 3.86 -5.65 17.44
C PRO A 40 2.79 -5.01 16.54
N THR A 41 2.06 -5.87 15.82
CA THR A 41 0.94 -5.47 14.95
C THR A 41 -0.41 -5.99 15.44
N LYS A 42 -0.48 -6.38 16.72
CA LYS A 42 -1.66 -7.00 17.30
C LYS A 42 -2.85 -6.04 17.29
N PHE A 43 -3.96 -6.46 16.68
CA PHE A 43 -5.19 -5.68 16.65
C PHE A 43 -5.83 -5.57 18.04
N GLY A 44 -6.41 -4.39 18.33
CA GLY A 44 -7.17 -4.15 19.56
C GLY A 44 -6.30 -3.90 20.82
N ALA A 45 -5.02 -3.60 20.66
CA ALA A 45 -4.19 -3.13 21.77
C ALA A 45 -4.57 -1.70 22.20
N GLU A 46 -4.29 -1.37 23.44
CA GLU A 46 -4.48 0.00 23.95
C GLU A 46 -3.71 1.02 23.11
N PRO A 47 -4.24 2.23 22.91
CA PRO A 47 -3.62 3.26 22.07
C PRO A 47 -2.15 3.53 22.45
N ASN A 48 -1.30 3.65 21.43
CA ASN A 48 0.12 3.96 21.56
C ASN A 48 0.96 2.97 22.38
N THR A 49 0.51 1.71 22.55
CA THR A 49 1.27 0.67 23.25
C THR A 49 2.15 -0.20 22.32
N GLN A 50 1.97 -0.06 21.02
CA GLN A 50 2.73 -0.78 19.98
C GLN A 50 3.48 0.20 19.09
N VAL A 51 4.33 1.02 19.68
CA VAL A 51 5.03 2.11 18.99
C VAL A 51 6.51 2.07 19.36
N SER A 52 7.36 1.94 18.34
CA SER A 52 8.82 2.06 18.49
C SER A 52 9.28 3.52 18.29
N LEU A 53 10.55 3.77 18.57
CA LEU A 53 11.17 5.06 18.29
C LEU A 53 11.21 5.36 16.78
N VAL A 54 11.26 4.34 15.93
CA VAL A 54 11.14 4.49 14.47
C VAL A 54 9.74 4.96 14.09
N ASP A 55 8.70 4.31 14.63
CA ASP A 55 7.29 4.65 14.35
C ASP A 55 6.93 6.06 14.85
N ALA A 56 7.53 6.48 15.98
CA ALA A 56 7.37 7.81 16.57
C ALA A 56 8.29 8.88 15.96
N ALA A 57 9.05 8.54 14.93
CA ALA A 57 9.96 9.43 14.20
C ALA A 57 11.02 10.12 15.08
N PHE A 58 11.58 9.41 16.06
CA PHE A 58 12.64 9.96 16.89
C PHE A 58 13.89 10.25 16.05
N PRO A 59 14.58 11.38 16.29
CA PRO A 59 15.77 11.74 15.56
C PRO A 59 16.86 10.66 15.61
N GLY A 60 17.45 10.35 14.48
CA GLY A 60 18.52 9.36 14.35
C GLY A 60 18.05 7.92 14.22
N MET A 61 16.76 7.63 14.32
CA MET A 61 16.24 6.29 14.11
C MET A 61 16.16 5.97 12.61
N LEU A 62 16.67 4.81 12.23
CA LEU A 62 16.67 4.33 10.85
C LEU A 62 15.81 3.07 10.70
N PRO A 63 15.04 2.95 9.62
CA PRO A 63 14.21 1.78 9.37
C PRO A 63 15.09 0.56 9.01
N VAL A 64 14.69 -0.62 9.52
CA VAL A 64 15.24 -1.92 9.16
C VAL A 64 14.11 -2.77 8.61
N ILE A 65 14.26 -3.23 7.37
CA ILE A 65 13.20 -3.96 6.66
C ILE A 65 12.87 -5.32 7.29
N ASN A 66 11.59 -5.61 7.42
CA ASN A 66 11.09 -6.90 7.87
C ASN A 66 11.10 -7.92 6.72
N GLU A 67 11.94 -8.94 6.84
CA GLU A 67 12.09 -9.99 5.84
C GLU A 67 10.78 -10.77 5.59
N PHE A 68 9.95 -10.95 6.61
CA PHE A 68 8.66 -11.63 6.46
C PHE A 68 7.75 -10.87 5.48
N CYS A 69 7.70 -9.54 5.58
CA CYS A 69 6.90 -8.70 4.67
C CYS A 69 7.38 -8.82 3.22
N ILE A 70 8.70 -8.87 2.99
CA ILE A 70 9.30 -9.12 1.68
C ILE A 70 8.86 -10.49 1.13
N LYS A 71 8.94 -11.54 1.96
CA LYS A 71 8.52 -12.89 1.56
C LYS A 71 7.05 -12.96 1.19
N GLN A 72 6.18 -12.25 1.93
CA GLN A 72 4.74 -12.21 1.61
C GLN A 72 4.48 -11.47 0.31
N ALA A 73 5.13 -10.33 0.06
CA ALA A 73 5.00 -9.61 -1.20
C ALA A 73 5.43 -10.46 -2.40
N VAL A 74 6.55 -11.20 -2.28
CA VAL A 74 7.00 -12.12 -3.33
C VAL A 74 6.00 -13.25 -3.56
N LYS A 75 5.46 -13.85 -2.50
CA LYS A 75 4.42 -14.91 -2.62
C LYS A 75 3.17 -14.38 -3.31
N THR A 76 2.71 -13.19 -2.94
CA THR A 76 1.55 -12.53 -3.57
C THR A 76 1.84 -12.24 -5.04
N GLY A 77 3.03 -11.73 -5.35
CA GLY A 77 3.44 -11.49 -6.74
C GLY A 77 3.44 -12.77 -7.60
N ILE A 78 3.87 -13.89 -7.05
CA ILE A 78 3.79 -15.20 -7.75
C ILE A 78 2.33 -15.58 -7.97
N GLY A 79 1.46 -15.41 -6.96
CA GLY A 79 0.02 -15.68 -7.07
C GLY A 79 -0.71 -14.78 -8.10
N LEU A 80 -0.19 -13.58 -8.34
CA LEU A 80 -0.68 -12.64 -9.36
C LEU A 80 -0.05 -12.89 -10.74
N ASN A 81 0.69 -13.98 -10.92
CA ASN A 81 1.45 -14.27 -12.14
C ASN A 81 2.32 -13.06 -12.58
N ALA A 82 2.92 -12.39 -11.62
CA ALA A 82 3.63 -11.13 -11.82
C ALA A 82 5.15 -11.31 -11.83
N LYS A 83 5.82 -10.35 -12.44
CA LYS A 83 7.27 -10.28 -12.49
C LYS A 83 7.85 -9.89 -11.13
N ILE A 84 8.67 -10.75 -10.53
CA ILE A 84 9.40 -10.43 -9.30
C ILE A 84 10.69 -9.68 -9.66
N ASN A 85 10.87 -8.49 -9.09
CA ASN A 85 12.06 -7.68 -9.30
C ASN A 85 13.13 -8.04 -8.27
N LYS A 86 14.30 -8.47 -8.73
CA LYS A 86 15.45 -8.82 -7.87
C LYS A 86 16.07 -7.62 -7.16
N ARG A 87 15.79 -6.42 -7.65
CA ARG A 87 16.18 -5.15 -7.05
C ARG A 87 14.97 -4.26 -6.95
N SER A 88 14.67 -3.80 -5.74
CA SER A 88 13.63 -2.82 -5.48
C SER A 88 14.18 -1.68 -4.62
N ILE A 89 13.49 -0.55 -4.64
CA ILE A 89 13.92 0.67 -3.95
C ILE A 89 12.71 1.22 -3.22
N PHE A 90 12.93 1.62 -1.96
CA PHE A 90 11.97 2.40 -1.21
C PHE A 90 12.21 3.89 -1.42
N ASP A 91 11.14 4.61 -1.66
CA ASP A 91 11.07 6.04 -1.86
C ASP A 91 10.40 6.70 -0.66
N ARG A 92 10.47 8.02 -0.57
CA ARG A 92 9.76 8.81 0.43
C ARG A 92 8.63 9.56 -0.26
N LYS A 93 7.40 9.23 0.12
CA LYS A 93 6.19 9.96 -0.30
C LYS A 93 5.85 10.97 0.79
N ASN A 94 6.03 12.27 0.51
CA ASN A 94 5.78 13.32 1.48
C ASN A 94 4.30 13.33 1.89
N TYR A 95 4.09 13.31 3.22
CA TYR A 95 2.77 13.24 3.83
C TYR A 95 2.83 13.95 5.19
N PHE A 96 2.18 15.12 5.29
CA PHE A 96 2.30 16.02 6.44
C PHE A 96 1.05 16.00 7.32
N TYR A 97 0.82 14.87 7.99
CA TYR A 97 -0.25 14.68 8.94
C TYR A 97 0.28 14.13 10.27
N ALA A 98 -0.43 14.38 11.36
CA ALA A 98 0.00 13.98 12.71
C ALA A 98 0.10 12.45 12.88
N ASP A 99 -0.68 11.67 12.11
CA ASP A 99 -0.68 10.21 12.12
C ASP A 99 0.51 9.57 11.37
N LEU A 100 1.38 10.38 10.78
CA LEU A 100 2.65 9.96 10.20
C LEU A 100 3.77 10.92 10.65
N PRO A 101 4.30 10.76 11.88
CA PRO A 101 5.15 11.75 12.56
C PRO A 101 6.42 12.13 11.79
N GLN A 102 6.98 11.22 10.98
CA GLN A 102 8.17 11.50 10.18
C GLN A 102 7.91 12.47 9.01
N GLY A 103 6.64 12.79 8.69
CA GLY A 103 6.29 13.68 7.59
C GLY A 103 6.43 13.06 6.20
N TYR A 104 6.70 11.77 6.10
CA TYR A 104 6.73 11.01 4.84
C TYR A 104 6.34 9.55 5.08
N GLN A 105 5.74 8.94 4.09
CA GLN A 105 5.50 7.50 4.02
C GLN A 105 6.64 6.84 3.25
N ILE A 106 7.19 5.77 3.79
CA ILE A 106 8.12 4.91 3.04
C ILE A 106 7.28 3.99 2.17
N SER A 107 7.45 4.11 0.86
CA SER A 107 6.70 3.39 -0.16
C SER A 107 7.62 3.00 -1.32
N GLN A 108 7.10 2.43 -2.39
CA GLN A 108 7.87 2.13 -3.60
C GLN A 108 7.15 2.71 -4.82
N TYR A 109 7.89 3.25 -5.78
CA TYR A 109 7.32 3.84 -7.00
C TYR A 109 7.89 3.22 -8.26
N LYS A 110 9.07 3.69 -8.71
CA LYS A 110 9.67 3.24 -9.99
C LYS A 110 10.27 1.84 -9.94
N ASN A 111 10.66 1.38 -8.76
CA ASN A 111 11.33 0.11 -8.56
C ASN A 111 10.59 -0.73 -7.50
N PRO A 112 9.33 -1.13 -7.75
CA PRO A 112 8.55 -1.93 -6.83
C PRO A 112 9.14 -3.33 -6.70
N ILE A 113 8.80 -4.03 -5.62
CA ILE A 113 9.22 -5.43 -5.43
C ILE A 113 8.56 -6.37 -6.45
N VAL A 114 7.32 -6.08 -6.85
CA VAL A 114 6.57 -6.84 -7.84
C VAL A 114 6.15 -5.89 -8.98
N GLY A 115 6.47 -6.26 -10.20
CA GLY A 115 6.11 -5.54 -11.42
C GLY A 115 4.79 -6.04 -12.00
N GLU A 116 4.67 -5.93 -13.32
CA GLU A 116 3.47 -6.28 -14.06
C GLU A 116 3.04 -7.74 -13.84
N GLY A 117 1.74 -7.94 -13.73
CA GLY A 117 1.10 -9.23 -13.56
C GLY A 117 -0.33 -9.24 -14.08
N SER A 118 -1.09 -10.28 -13.74
CA SER A 118 -2.48 -10.38 -14.16
C SER A 118 -3.32 -11.22 -13.20
N VAL A 119 -4.61 -10.91 -13.18
CA VAL A 119 -5.65 -11.72 -12.53
C VAL A 119 -6.65 -12.15 -13.58
N ILE A 120 -7.00 -13.43 -13.60
CA ILE A 120 -8.04 -13.97 -14.46
C ILE A 120 -9.35 -14.02 -13.65
N LEU A 121 -10.36 -13.34 -14.14
CA LEU A 121 -11.71 -13.39 -13.60
C LEU A 121 -12.52 -14.41 -14.40
N ASP A 122 -13.07 -15.40 -13.72
CA ASP A 122 -14.02 -16.35 -14.29
C ASP A 122 -15.45 -15.78 -14.15
N LEU A 123 -15.96 -15.22 -15.24
CA LEU A 123 -17.26 -14.58 -15.29
C LEU A 123 -18.26 -15.47 -16.06
N PRO A 124 -19.58 -15.34 -15.82
CA PRO A 124 -20.60 -16.05 -16.60
C PRO A 124 -20.50 -15.80 -18.10
N SER A 125 -19.93 -14.68 -18.52
CA SER A 125 -19.69 -14.31 -19.92
C SER A 125 -18.37 -14.86 -20.49
N GLY A 126 -17.59 -15.60 -19.70
CA GLY A 126 -16.27 -16.12 -20.05
C GLY A 126 -15.15 -15.46 -19.24
N GLU A 127 -13.93 -15.94 -19.43
CA GLU A 127 -12.77 -15.42 -18.73
C GLU A 127 -12.43 -13.99 -19.12
N LYS A 128 -12.10 -13.17 -18.14
CA LYS A 128 -11.59 -11.81 -18.35
C LYS A 128 -10.26 -11.63 -17.64
N VAL A 129 -9.23 -11.22 -18.39
CA VAL A 129 -7.92 -10.90 -17.83
C VAL A 129 -7.89 -9.45 -17.40
N VAL A 130 -7.52 -9.20 -16.14
CA VAL A 130 -7.27 -7.87 -15.56
C VAL A 130 -5.77 -7.72 -15.35
N GLY A 131 -5.17 -6.69 -15.96
CA GLY A 131 -3.76 -6.37 -15.78
C GLY A 131 -3.48 -5.79 -14.40
N ILE A 132 -2.38 -6.21 -13.79
CA ILE A 132 -1.82 -5.61 -12.58
C ILE A 132 -0.60 -4.80 -13.02
N GLU A 133 -0.56 -3.52 -12.67
CA GLU A 133 0.58 -2.66 -13.00
C GLU A 133 1.79 -3.00 -12.13
N ARG A 134 1.55 -3.12 -10.82
CA ARG A 134 2.56 -3.47 -9.83
C ARG A 134 1.91 -3.87 -8.50
N LEU A 135 2.71 -4.49 -7.65
CA LEU A 135 2.46 -4.58 -6.22
C LEU A 135 3.69 -4.04 -5.50
N HIS A 136 3.49 -3.13 -4.58
CA HIS A 136 4.56 -2.57 -3.77
C HIS A 136 4.28 -2.68 -2.28
N LEU A 137 5.33 -2.51 -1.48
CA LEU A 137 5.24 -2.45 -0.03
C LEU A 137 5.29 -1.00 0.43
N GLU A 138 4.46 -0.68 1.42
CA GLU A 138 4.47 0.63 2.07
C GLU A 138 4.08 0.55 3.53
N GLN A 139 4.34 1.63 4.27
CA GLN A 139 3.91 1.79 5.65
C GLN A 139 2.47 2.26 5.70
N ASP A 140 1.67 1.68 6.61
CA ASP A 140 0.40 2.28 7.00
C ASP A 140 0.64 3.52 7.88
N ALA A 141 -0.30 4.46 7.83
CA ALA A 141 -0.35 5.61 8.74
C ALA A 141 -0.97 5.22 10.08
N GLY A 142 -0.76 6.04 11.10
CA GLY A 142 -1.46 5.95 12.37
C GLY A 142 -2.96 6.26 12.22
N LYS A 143 -3.61 6.54 13.32
CA LYS A 143 -5.02 6.93 13.37
C LYS A 143 -5.16 8.29 14.02
N SER A 144 -5.76 9.24 13.32
CA SER A 144 -6.23 10.51 13.88
C SER A 144 -7.67 10.34 14.35
N ILE A 145 -7.96 10.79 15.57
CA ILE A 145 -9.26 10.64 16.26
C ILE A 145 -9.78 12.03 16.57
N HIS A 146 -10.94 12.37 15.99
CA HIS A 146 -11.51 13.73 16.06
C HIS A 146 -12.83 13.81 16.83
N ASP A 147 -13.40 12.68 17.21
CA ASP A 147 -14.73 12.54 17.78
C ASP A 147 -14.76 12.40 19.30
N ILE A 148 -13.61 12.27 19.94
CA ILE A 148 -13.50 12.12 21.41
C ILE A 148 -13.35 13.48 22.10
N ASP A 149 -12.58 14.39 21.54
CA ASP A 149 -12.31 15.72 22.11
C ASP A 149 -12.53 16.79 21.05
N PRO A 150 -13.48 17.74 21.25
CA PRO A 150 -13.78 18.76 20.25
C PRO A 150 -12.65 19.83 20.10
N GLN A 151 -11.72 19.89 21.02
CA GLN A 151 -10.61 20.88 21.00
C GLN A 151 -9.29 20.26 20.57
N ASN A 152 -9.14 18.95 20.62
CA ASN A 152 -7.90 18.26 20.36
C ASN A 152 -8.10 17.07 19.39
N THR A 153 -7.15 16.88 18.49
CA THR A 153 -7.02 15.65 17.73
C THR A 153 -6.13 14.70 18.50
N LEU A 154 -6.66 13.53 18.85
CA LEU A 154 -5.87 12.47 19.48
C LEU A 154 -5.23 11.61 18.38
N VAL A 155 -4.03 11.12 18.62
CA VAL A 155 -3.28 10.31 17.65
C VAL A 155 -2.92 8.97 18.29
N ASP A 156 -3.27 7.89 17.59
CA ASP A 156 -2.85 6.53 17.91
C ASP A 156 -1.89 6.02 16.83
N LEU A 157 -0.65 5.76 17.21
CA LEU A 157 0.42 5.30 16.34
C LEU A 157 0.57 3.77 16.31
N ASN A 158 -0.32 3.00 16.93
CA ASN A 158 -0.23 1.54 16.92
C ASN A 158 -0.21 0.97 15.48
N ARG A 159 -0.99 1.57 14.57
CA ARG A 159 -1.03 1.16 13.17
C ARG A 159 0.12 1.75 12.33
N SER A 160 0.69 2.88 12.75
CA SER A 160 1.79 3.54 12.02
C SER A 160 2.95 2.57 11.79
N GLY A 161 3.35 2.38 10.56
CA GLY A 161 4.42 1.47 10.18
C GLY A 161 4.01 0.01 9.98
N VAL A 162 2.74 -0.35 10.15
CA VAL A 162 2.24 -1.68 9.74
C VAL A 162 2.43 -1.82 8.23
N ALA A 163 2.82 -3.02 7.78
CA ALA A 163 3.09 -3.25 6.37
C ALA A 163 1.80 -3.37 5.55
N LEU A 164 1.72 -2.61 4.47
CA LEU A 164 0.71 -2.73 3.43
C LEU A 164 1.34 -3.24 2.13
N MET A 165 0.56 -4.01 1.39
CA MET A 165 0.74 -4.28 -0.03
C MET A 165 -0.33 -3.52 -0.81
N GLU A 166 0.09 -2.71 -1.76
CA GLU A 166 -0.78 -1.96 -2.66
C GLU A 166 -0.61 -2.42 -4.09
#